data_9f01dada12426f5a7cf91562ba35335d
#
_entry.id   9f01dada12426f5a7cf91562ba35335d
#
_cell.length_a   1.000
_cell.length_b   1.000
_cell.length_c   1.000
_cell.angle_alpha   90.00
_cell.angle_beta   90.00
_cell.angle_gamma   90.00
#
_symmetry.space_group_name_H-M   'P 1'
#
loop_
_entity.id
_entity.type
_entity.pdbx_description
1 polymer ?
#
loop_
_entity_poly.entity_id
_entity_poly.type
_entity_poly.pdbx_seq_one_letter_code
_entity_poly.pdbx_strand_id
1 'polypeptide(L)'
;PPPPPPLELSSAASEVYKRQSPHYVLDTNLVGTLNSLEFARKRCGNMIFLSTSRVYSVTAQRAIPLREEPKRLSIDTAATLPEGLSGNGISETFDTAQFRSIYGATKLASELFVQEYCAMYNLRALINRCGVIAGPGQWGKVDQGVYTLWVAAHYFGQQLSYTGFGGTGKQVRDLMHPDDLFALLE
;
A
#
# COMPACT_ATOMS: atom_id res chain seq x y z
N PRO A 1 -30.31 -8.28 18.43
CA PRO A 1 -29.58 -8.81 17.27
C PRO A 1 -28.12 -8.98 17.67
N PRO A 2 -27.40 -10.05 17.22
CA PRO A 2 -25.99 -10.19 17.47
C PRO A 2 -25.26 -9.00 16.85
N PRO A 3 -24.13 -8.55 17.45
CA PRO A 3 -23.33 -7.50 16.85
C PRO A 3 -22.91 -7.93 15.44
N PRO A 4 -22.86 -7.01 14.48
CA PRO A 4 -22.42 -7.35 13.14
C PRO A 4 -21.03 -7.99 13.21
N PRO A 5 -20.76 -9.02 12.40
CA PRO A 5 -19.45 -9.65 12.39
C PRO A 5 -18.40 -8.56 12.11
N PRO A 6 -17.19 -8.64 12.71
CA PRO A 6 -16.14 -7.69 12.47
C PRO A 6 -15.93 -7.61 10.95
N LEU A 7 -15.96 -6.39 10.41
CA LEU A 7 -15.68 -6.12 9.01
C LEU A 7 -14.33 -6.75 8.67
N GLU A 8 -14.38 -7.93 8.08
CA GLU A 8 -13.17 -8.55 7.55
C GLU A 8 -12.60 -7.62 6.48
N LEU A 9 -11.48 -7.01 6.79
CA LEU A 9 -10.63 -6.40 5.78
C LEU A 9 -9.97 -7.53 4.99
N SER A 10 -10.77 -8.31 4.36
CA SER A 10 -10.37 -9.25 3.35
C SER A 10 -10.37 -8.52 2.00
N SER A 11 -9.39 -7.65 1.80
CA SER A 11 -8.93 -7.56 0.45
C SER A 11 -8.23 -8.90 0.14
N ALA A 12 -8.39 -9.45 -1.05
CA ALA A 12 -7.66 -10.64 -1.50
C ALA A 12 -6.15 -10.54 -1.16
N ALA A 13 -5.58 -9.33 -1.19
CA ALA A 13 -4.22 -9.03 -0.76
C ALA A 13 -3.94 -9.42 0.71
N SER A 14 -4.89 -9.26 1.65
CA SER A 14 -4.64 -9.63 3.05
C SER A 14 -4.53 -11.14 3.25
N GLU A 15 -5.27 -11.93 2.48
CA GLU A 15 -5.20 -13.39 2.50
C GLU A 15 -3.89 -13.90 1.89
N VAL A 16 -3.40 -13.27 0.84
CA VAL A 16 -2.08 -13.60 0.24
C VAL A 16 -0.97 -13.40 1.26
N TYR A 17 -0.98 -12.28 2.00
CA TYR A 17 0.04 -12.02 3.02
C TYR A 17 -0.06 -12.96 4.22
N LYS A 18 -1.23 -13.46 4.58
CA LYS A 18 -1.42 -14.47 5.63
C LYS A 18 -0.80 -15.83 5.25
N ARG A 19 -0.71 -16.15 3.95
CA ARG A 19 -0.16 -17.42 3.44
C ARG A 19 1.36 -17.38 3.25
N GLN A 20 1.96 -16.19 3.25
CA GLN A 20 3.42 -16.06 3.12
C GLN A 20 4.12 -16.41 4.43
N SER A 21 5.24 -17.13 4.36
CA SER A 21 6.11 -17.33 5.52
C SER A 21 6.62 -15.98 6.03
N PRO A 22 6.44 -15.64 7.31
CA PRO A 22 6.97 -14.40 7.89
C PRO A 22 8.48 -14.23 7.67
N HIS A 23 9.25 -15.31 7.78
CA HIS A 23 10.69 -15.31 7.52
C HIS A 23 11.01 -14.94 6.08
N TYR A 24 10.31 -15.54 5.12
CA TYR A 24 10.49 -15.20 3.71
C TYR A 24 10.23 -13.72 3.41
N VAL A 25 9.15 -13.15 3.99
CA VAL A 25 8.84 -11.72 3.82
C VAL A 25 9.90 -10.83 4.45
N LEU A 26 10.40 -11.19 5.63
CA LEU A 26 11.46 -10.48 6.32
C LEU A 26 12.78 -10.53 5.54
N ASP A 27 13.21 -11.71 5.14
CA ASP A 27 14.46 -11.92 4.41
C ASP A 27 14.44 -11.17 3.07
N THR A 28 13.35 -11.29 2.32
CA THR A 28 13.22 -10.64 1.02
C THR A 28 13.17 -9.13 1.15
N ASN A 29 12.31 -8.59 2.02
CA ASN A 29 12.08 -7.15 2.07
C ASN A 29 13.12 -6.42 2.94
N LEU A 30 13.35 -6.87 4.17
CA LEU A 30 14.21 -6.13 5.10
C LEU A 30 15.68 -6.44 4.86
N VAL A 31 16.06 -7.72 4.85
CA VAL A 31 17.47 -8.12 4.59
C VAL A 31 17.87 -7.73 3.17
N GLY A 32 16.99 -7.93 2.18
CA GLY A 32 17.20 -7.47 0.80
C GLY A 32 17.43 -5.95 0.72
N THR A 33 16.67 -5.14 1.47
CA THR A 33 16.89 -3.69 1.55
C THR A 33 18.22 -3.36 2.20
N LEU A 34 18.61 -4.02 3.29
CA LEU A 34 19.91 -3.80 3.93
C LEU A 34 21.07 -4.10 2.98
N ASN A 35 20.99 -5.19 2.21
CA ASN A 35 22.01 -5.52 1.21
C ASN A 35 22.09 -4.45 0.11
N SER A 36 20.95 -3.92 -0.32
CA SER A 36 20.87 -2.83 -1.29
C SER A 36 21.45 -1.52 -0.74
N LEU A 37 21.19 -1.21 0.54
CA LEU A 37 21.77 -0.06 1.24
C LEU A 37 23.29 -0.17 1.35
N GLU A 38 23.81 -1.34 1.69
CA GLU A 38 25.26 -1.60 1.73
C GLU A 38 25.90 -1.45 0.34
N PHE A 39 25.23 -1.90 -0.70
CA PHE A 39 25.69 -1.67 -2.07
C PHE A 39 25.67 -0.17 -2.42
N ALA A 40 24.57 0.52 -2.15
CA ALA A 40 24.44 1.95 -2.42
C ALA A 40 25.50 2.77 -1.68
N ARG A 41 25.72 2.48 -0.40
CA ARG A 41 26.75 3.13 0.43
C ARG A 41 28.15 2.98 -0.16
N LYS A 42 28.49 1.79 -0.68
CA LYS A 42 29.84 1.49 -1.18
C LYS A 42 30.07 1.93 -2.63
N ARG A 43 29.02 2.08 -3.44
CA ARG A 43 29.14 2.17 -4.89
C ARG A 43 28.44 3.38 -5.54
N CYS A 44 27.31 3.81 -5.02
CA CYS A 44 26.44 4.75 -5.74
C CYS A 44 26.25 6.08 -4.99
N GLY A 45 26.16 6.06 -3.66
CA GLY A 45 25.83 7.23 -2.84
C GLY A 45 24.37 7.69 -2.92
N ASN A 46 23.54 7.06 -3.77
CA ASN A 46 22.14 7.41 -3.95
C ASN A 46 21.26 6.16 -3.97
N MET A 47 20.00 6.30 -3.52
CA MET A 47 19.01 5.22 -3.54
C MET A 47 17.59 5.78 -3.72
N ILE A 48 16.79 5.14 -4.55
CA ILE A 48 15.34 5.31 -4.60
C ILE A 48 14.73 4.07 -3.98
N PHE A 49 13.95 4.25 -2.91
CA PHE A 49 13.29 3.17 -2.20
C PHE A 49 11.79 3.22 -2.45
N LEU A 50 11.27 2.24 -3.19
CA LEU A 50 9.83 2.09 -3.38
C LEU A 50 9.24 1.41 -2.15
N SER A 51 8.70 2.22 -1.25
CA SER A 51 7.90 1.78 -0.12
C SER A 51 6.44 1.58 -0.53
N THR A 52 5.52 1.60 0.39
CA THR A 52 4.12 1.27 0.14
C THR A 52 3.19 2.03 1.08
N SER A 53 1.98 2.33 0.65
CA SER A 53 0.90 2.81 1.50
C SER A 53 0.51 1.83 2.63
N ARG A 54 0.97 0.55 2.56
CA ARG A 54 0.76 -0.46 3.61
C ARG A 54 1.56 -0.21 4.89
N VAL A 55 2.43 0.80 4.93
CA VAL A 55 3.11 1.23 6.15
C VAL A 55 2.17 1.91 7.14
N TYR A 56 1.08 2.49 6.67
CA TYR A 56 0.09 3.14 7.52
C TYR A 56 -0.72 2.14 8.35
N SER A 57 -1.09 2.57 9.56
CA SER A 57 -1.81 1.75 10.53
C SER A 57 -3.21 1.37 10.03
N VAL A 58 -3.52 0.08 10.06
CA VAL A 58 -4.85 -0.43 9.67
C VAL A 58 -5.94 0.13 10.59
N THR A 59 -5.66 0.25 11.89
CA THR A 59 -6.62 0.81 12.86
C THR A 59 -6.97 2.25 12.52
N ALA A 60 -5.97 3.09 12.22
CA ALA A 60 -6.18 4.47 11.84
C ALA A 60 -6.93 4.59 10.50
N GLN A 61 -6.59 3.76 9.52
CA GLN A 61 -7.32 3.72 8.24
C GLN A 61 -8.79 3.33 8.40
N ARG A 62 -9.08 2.39 9.32
CA ARG A 62 -10.47 1.99 9.62
C ARG A 62 -11.28 3.07 10.33
N ALA A 63 -10.61 3.95 11.06
CA ALA A 63 -11.23 5.06 11.78
C ALA A 63 -11.46 6.30 10.89
N ILE A 64 -11.06 6.27 9.62
CA ILE A 64 -11.32 7.36 8.68
C ILE A 64 -12.83 7.57 8.57
N PRO A 65 -13.35 8.78 8.87
CA PRO A 65 -14.74 9.07 8.68
C PRO A 65 -15.08 9.08 7.18
N LEU A 66 -16.01 8.21 6.79
CA LEU A 66 -16.41 8.06 5.39
C LEU A 66 -17.89 8.38 5.23
N ARG A 67 -18.20 9.10 4.17
CA ARG A 67 -19.56 9.32 3.65
C ARG A 67 -19.79 8.43 2.44
N GLU A 68 -20.88 7.69 2.46
CA GLU A 68 -21.28 6.87 1.34
C GLU A 68 -22.02 7.72 0.30
N GLU A 69 -21.51 7.72 -0.92
CA GLU A 69 -22.11 8.35 -2.08
C GLU A 69 -22.69 7.29 -3.05
N PRO A 70 -23.47 7.68 -4.05
CA PRO A 70 -24.08 6.71 -4.97
C PRO A 70 -23.07 5.77 -5.64
N LYS A 71 -21.86 6.25 -5.97
CA LYS A 71 -20.85 5.50 -6.75
C LYS A 71 -19.54 5.24 -6.00
N ARG A 72 -19.31 5.86 -4.86
CA ARG A 72 -18.02 5.76 -4.14
C ARG A 72 -18.16 6.06 -2.66
N LEU A 73 -17.14 5.69 -1.89
CA LEU A 73 -16.91 6.23 -0.54
C LEU A 73 -16.06 7.48 -0.65
N SER A 74 -16.41 8.53 0.09
CA SER A 74 -15.64 9.78 0.16
C SER A 74 -15.30 10.09 1.60
N ILE A 75 -14.17 10.77 1.83
CA ILE A 75 -13.80 11.25 3.17
C ILE A 75 -14.84 12.27 3.61
N ASP A 76 -15.40 12.09 4.81
CA ASP A 76 -16.32 13.05 5.40
C ASP A 76 -15.55 14.21 6.03
N THR A 77 -15.39 15.28 5.25
CA THR A 77 -14.67 16.48 5.69
C THR A 77 -15.45 17.32 6.71
N ALA A 78 -16.70 17.01 6.99
CA ALA A 78 -17.47 17.65 8.06
C ALA A 78 -17.13 17.05 9.44
N ALA A 79 -16.58 15.84 9.48
CA ALA A 79 -16.10 15.22 10.70
C ALA A 79 -14.70 15.74 11.08
N THR A 80 -14.31 15.55 12.36
CA THR A 80 -12.94 15.80 12.79
C THR A 80 -12.01 14.81 12.15
N LEU A 81 -11.06 15.28 11.35
CA LEU A 81 -10.08 14.45 10.66
C LEU A 81 -8.85 14.25 11.54
N PRO A 82 -8.28 13.03 11.59
CA PRO A 82 -7.01 12.79 12.26
C PRO A 82 -5.86 13.48 11.51
N GLU A 83 -4.73 13.63 12.21
CA GLU A 83 -3.51 14.16 11.60
C GLU A 83 -3.12 13.34 10.36
N GLY A 84 -2.66 14.03 9.33
CA GLY A 84 -2.27 13.41 8.06
C GLY A 84 -3.42 13.00 7.15
N LEU A 85 -4.68 13.31 7.52
CA LEU A 85 -5.84 13.09 6.66
C LEU A 85 -6.48 14.42 6.27
N SER A 86 -6.85 14.53 4.99
CA SER A 86 -7.58 15.68 4.44
C SER A 86 -8.62 15.21 3.41
N GLY A 87 -9.42 16.13 2.89
CA GLY A 87 -10.31 15.84 1.76
C GLY A 87 -9.58 15.38 0.49
N ASN A 88 -8.29 15.66 0.39
CA ASN A 88 -7.43 15.23 -0.73
C ASN A 88 -6.80 13.84 -0.54
N GLY A 89 -6.92 13.25 0.65
CA GLY A 89 -6.38 11.93 0.96
C GLY A 89 -5.44 11.89 2.16
N ILE A 90 -4.59 10.89 2.18
CA ILE A 90 -3.65 10.56 3.25
C ILE A 90 -2.27 11.13 2.88
N SER A 91 -1.67 11.91 3.80
CA SER A 91 -0.31 12.41 3.69
C SER A 91 0.71 11.51 4.39
N GLU A 92 1.99 11.83 4.26
CA GLU A 92 3.10 11.09 4.86
C GLU A 92 3.10 11.14 6.40
N THR A 93 2.42 12.12 7.01
CA THR A 93 2.30 12.27 8.47
C THR A 93 1.19 11.42 9.08
N PHE A 94 0.40 10.71 8.25
CA PHE A 94 -0.65 9.82 8.76
C PHE A 94 -0.06 8.67 9.59
N ASP A 95 -0.84 8.20 10.56
CA ASP A 95 -0.40 7.26 11.59
C ASP A 95 0.28 5.99 11.05
N THR A 96 1.47 5.74 11.57
CA THR A 96 2.27 4.53 11.35
C THR A 96 2.63 3.81 12.65
N ALA A 97 2.01 4.14 13.78
CA ALA A 97 2.42 3.61 15.09
C ALA A 97 1.72 2.29 15.46
N GLN A 98 0.54 2.02 14.87
CA GLN A 98 -0.29 0.89 15.28
C GLN A 98 -0.17 -0.32 14.34
N PHE A 99 -1.06 -1.29 14.48
CA PHE A 99 -1.09 -2.55 13.75
C PHE A 99 -1.14 -2.36 12.22
N ARG A 100 -0.35 -3.18 11.53
CA ARG A 100 -0.32 -3.36 10.07
C ARG A 100 0.04 -4.81 9.71
N SER A 101 0.12 -5.15 8.43
CA SER A 101 0.58 -6.48 8.00
C SER A 101 2.09 -6.65 8.23
N ILE A 102 2.59 -7.90 8.26
CA ILE A 102 4.03 -8.21 8.30
C ILE A 102 4.74 -7.55 7.13
N TYR A 103 4.16 -7.58 5.93
CA TYR A 103 4.69 -6.88 4.76
C TYR A 103 4.83 -5.37 5.02
N GLY A 104 3.79 -4.71 5.53
CA GLY A 104 3.86 -3.29 5.87
C GLY A 104 4.89 -3.00 6.96
N ALA A 105 5.03 -3.90 7.94
CA ALA A 105 6.03 -3.78 9.00
C ALA A 105 7.46 -3.87 8.46
N THR A 106 7.74 -4.83 7.57
CA THR A 106 9.09 -4.94 6.95
C THR A 106 9.41 -3.73 6.08
N LYS A 107 8.43 -3.19 5.35
CA LYS A 107 8.63 -1.98 4.53
C LYS A 107 8.86 -0.73 5.39
N LEU A 108 8.11 -0.56 6.49
CA LEU A 108 8.33 0.55 7.43
C LEU A 108 9.70 0.45 8.11
N ALA A 109 10.08 -0.75 8.57
CA ALA A 109 11.43 -0.99 9.11
C ALA A 109 12.51 -0.64 8.09
N SER A 110 12.30 -1.00 6.82
CA SER A 110 13.21 -0.61 5.73
C SER A 110 13.32 0.91 5.55
N GLU A 111 12.22 1.67 5.67
CA GLU A 111 12.24 3.14 5.65
C GLU A 111 13.15 3.70 6.75
N LEU A 112 13.03 3.16 7.97
CA LEU A 112 13.87 3.58 9.09
C LEU A 112 15.36 3.31 8.81
N PHE A 113 15.70 2.13 8.27
CA PHE A 113 17.08 1.85 7.89
C PHE A 113 17.59 2.77 6.77
N VAL A 114 16.75 3.11 5.78
CA VAL A 114 17.13 4.10 4.76
C VAL A 114 17.46 5.44 5.39
N GLN A 115 16.65 5.91 6.35
CA GLN A 115 16.87 7.18 7.06
C GLN A 115 18.18 7.14 7.86
N GLU A 116 18.45 6.05 8.60
CA GLU A 116 19.69 5.88 9.36
C GLU A 116 20.92 5.88 8.45
N TYR A 117 20.84 5.19 7.29
CA TYR A 117 21.95 5.21 6.32
C TYR A 117 22.19 6.60 5.72
N CYS A 118 21.14 7.37 5.50
CA CYS A 118 21.27 8.76 5.09
C CYS A 118 21.99 9.59 6.16
N ALA A 119 21.59 9.45 7.41
CA ALA A 119 22.16 10.21 8.53
C ALA A 119 23.61 9.81 8.84
N MET A 120 23.89 8.50 8.87
CA MET A 120 25.21 7.99 9.30
C MET A 120 26.26 8.00 8.18
N TYR A 121 25.88 7.76 6.95
CA TYR A 121 26.80 7.53 5.83
C TYR A 121 26.68 8.55 4.69
N ASN A 122 25.90 9.63 4.89
CA ASN A 122 25.66 10.67 3.90
C ASN A 122 25.11 10.09 2.57
N LEU A 123 24.33 9.00 2.65
CA LEU A 123 23.59 8.47 1.51
C LEU A 123 22.44 9.41 1.17
N ARG A 124 22.20 9.66 -0.09
CA ARG A 124 21.01 10.39 -0.53
C ARG A 124 19.93 9.41 -0.94
N ALA A 125 18.75 9.49 -0.33
CA ALA A 125 17.66 8.59 -0.67
C ALA A 125 16.33 9.32 -0.83
N LEU A 126 15.50 8.78 -1.72
CA LEU A 126 14.10 9.13 -1.88
C LEU A 126 13.26 7.92 -1.44
N ILE A 127 12.28 8.14 -0.57
CA ILE A 127 11.35 7.11 -0.11
C ILE A 127 9.97 7.41 -0.68
N ASN A 128 9.46 6.53 -1.55
CA ASN A 128 8.13 6.64 -2.14
C ASN A 128 7.16 5.64 -1.51
N ARG A 129 6.15 6.11 -0.80
CA ARG A 129 5.05 5.29 -0.27
C ARG A 129 3.99 5.08 -1.35
N CYS A 130 4.30 4.22 -2.32
CA CYS A 130 3.43 3.96 -3.46
C CYS A 130 2.10 3.35 -3.02
N GLY A 131 1.01 3.80 -3.65
CA GLY A 131 -0.29 3.17 -3.61
C GLY A 131 -0.38 1.96 -4.54
N VAL A 132 -1.42 1.89 -5.36
CA VAL A 132 -1.57 0.81 -6.35
C VAL A 132 -0.91 1.23 -7.65
N ILE A 133 0.12 0.49 -8.05
CA ILE A 133 0.74 0.64 -9.37
C ILE A 133 0.15 -0.44 -10.27
N ALA A 134 -0.40 -0.05 -11.41
CA ALA A 134 -0.94 -0.99 -12.39
C ALA A 134 -0.75 -0.44 -13.81
N GLY A 135 -0.38 -1.33 -14.73
CA GLY A 135 -0.16 -0.97 -16.12
C GLY A 135 0.23 -2.17 -16.99
N PRO A 136 0.66 -1.93 -18.24
CA PRO A 136 1.10 -2.97 -19.16
C PRO A 136 2.16 -3.87 -18.54
N GLY A 137 2.10 -5.18 -18.85
CA GLY A 137 3.02 -6.18 -18.32
C GLY A 137 2.64 -6.73 -16.93
N GLN A 138 1.69 -6.14 -16.21
CA GLN A 138 1.19 -6.71 -14.97
C GLN A 138 0.27 -7.91 -15.24
N TRP A 139 0.57 -9.05 -14.63
CA TRP A 139 -0.31 -10.22 -14.71
C TRP A 139 -1.48 -10.10 -13.73
N GLY A 140 -2.70 -10.28 -14.26
CA GLY A 140 -3.92 -10.35 -13.45
C GLY A 140 -4.03 -11.67 -12.71
N LYS A 141 -4.10 -11.59 -11.38
CA LYS A 141 -4.39 -12.74 -10.50
C LYS A 141 -5.51 -12.35 -9.54
N VAL A 142 -6.24 -13.36 -9.05
CA VAL A 142 -7.30 -13.15 -8.05
C VAL A 142 -6.76 -12.44 -6.80
N ASP A 143 -5.51 -12.72 -6.44
CA ASP A 143 -4.85 -12.20 -5.23
C ASP A 143 -4.12 -10.88 -5.48
N GLN A 144 -3.69 -10.60 -6.72
CA GLN A 144 -2.90 -9.42 -7.08
C GLN A 144 -3.19 -9.01 -8.52
N GLY A 145 -3.02 -7.71 -8.83
CA GLY A 145 -3.24 -7.22 -10.18
C GLY A 145 -4.73 -7.15 -10.54
N VAL A 146 -5.57 -6.72 -9.61
CA VAL A 146 -7.04 -6.66 -9.75
C VAL A 146 -7.47 -5.91 -11.01
N TYR A 147 -6.80 -4.83 -11.37
CA TYR A 147 -7.17 -4.05 -12.56
C TYR A 147 -6.94 -4.80 -13.84
N THR A 148 -5.78 -5.46 -13.99
CA THR A 148 -5.49 -6.33 -15.14
C THR A 148 -6.45 -7.52 -15.20
N LEU A 149 -6.76 -8.12 -14.04
CA LEU A 149 -7.77 -9.18 -13.94
C LEU A 149 -9.13 -8.69 -14.44
N TRP A 150 -9.55 -7.51 -14.06
CA TRP A 150 -10.83 -6.93 -14.47
C TRP A 150 -10.87 -6.63 -15.95
N VAL A 151 -9.80 -6.04 -16.51
CA VAL A 151 -9.69 -5.81 -17.97
C VAL A 151 -9.78 -7.13 -18.72
N ALA A 152 -9.03 -8.15 -18.31
CA ALA A 152 -9.07 -9.48 -18.93
C ALA A 152 -10.45 -10.13 -18.81
N ALA A 153 -11.07 -10.06 -17.63
CA ALA A 153 -12.40 -10.63 -17.42
C ALA A 153 -13.47 -9.96 -18.30
N HIS A 154 -13.43 -8.64 -18.48
CA HIS A 154 -14.32 -7.95 -19.40
C HIS A 154 -14.07 -8.36 -20.86
N TYR A 155 -12.80 -8.45 -21.25
CA TYR A 155 -12.44 -8.87 -22.60
C TYR A 155 -12.92 -10.30 -22.92
N PHE A 156 -12.78 -11.23 -21.97
CA PHE A 156 -13.19 -12.63 -22.13
C PHE A 156 -14.63 -12.93 -21.72
N GLY A 157 -15.43 -11.91 -21.39
CA GLY A 157 -16.83 -12.08 -20.96
C GLY A 157 -17.00 -12.87 -19.65
N GLN A 158 -16.00 -12.83 -18.75
CA GLN A 158 -16.05 -13.54 -17.47
C GLN A 158 -16.84 -12.76 -16.44
N GLN A 159 -17.53 -13.48 -15.55
CA GLN A 159 -18.26 -12.86 -14.47
C GLN A 159 -17.32 -12.33 -13.39
N LEU A 160 -17.56 -11.09 -12.97
CA LEU A 160 -16.87 -10.42 -11.88
C LEU A 160 -17.82 -10.15 -10.72
N SER A 161 -17.26 -10.12 -9.51
CA SER A 161 -18.00 -9.70 -8.31
C SER A 161 -17.14 -8.75 -7.46
N TYR A 162 -17.80 -7.80 -6.82
CA TYR A 162 -17.16 -6.98 -5.81
C TYR A 162 -17.03 -7.78 -4.51
N THR A 163 -15.84 -7.77 -3.92
CA THR A 163 -15.54 -8.44 -2.65
C THR A 163 -15.02 -7.45 -1.62
N GLY A 164 -15.34 -7.66 -0.35
CA GLY A 164 -14.98 -6.75 0.74
C GLY A 164 -15.87 -5.50 0.82
N PHE A 165 -15.85 -4.82 1.95
CA PHE A 165 -16.64 -3.62 2.26
C PHE A 165 -18.14 -3.76 1.90
N GLY A 166 -18.72 -4.90 2.22
CA GLY A 166 -20.13 -5.20 1.91
C GLY A 166 -20.44 -5.53 0.46
N GLY A 167 -19.44 -5.68 -0.40
CA GLY A 167 -19.64 -6.06 -1.82
C GLY A 167 -20.28 -4.98 -2.69
N THR A 168 -20.29 -3.73 -2.23
CA THR A 168 -20.97 -2.62 -2.94
C THR A 168 -20.17 -2.03 -4.09
N GLY A 169 -18.88 -2.36 -4.20
CA GLY A 169 -17.99 -1.82 -5.24
C GLY A 169 -17.62 -0.35 -5.07
N LYS A 170 -17.94 0.27 -3.93
CA LYS A 170 -17.71 1.71 -3.67
C LYS A 170 -16.34 2.04 -3.11
N GLN A 171 -15.44 1.07 -3.01
CA GLN A 171 -14.07 1.28 -2.55
C GLN A 171 -13.32 2.22 -3.47
N VAL A 172 -12.56 3.13 -2.87
CA VAL A 172 -11.66 4.03 -3.59
C VAL A 172 -10.23 3.55 -3.39
N ARG A 173 -9.46 3.54 -4.46
CA ARG A 173 -8.03 3.26 -4.48
C ARG A 173 -7.34 4.31 -5.33
N ASP A 174 -6.19 4.76 -4.89
CA ASP A 174 -5.28 5.48 -5.77
C ASP A 174 -4.69 4.49 -6.78
N LEU A 175 -4.53 4.93 -7.99
CA LEU A 175 -3.98 4.13 -9.08
C LEU A 175 -2.99 5.00 -9.85
N MET A 176 -1.77 4.48 -10.03
CA MET A 176 -0.71 5.15 -10.77
C MET A 176 -0.22 4.25 -11.89
N HIS A 177 -0.06 4.80 -13.08
CA HIS A 177 0.60 4.09 -14.18
C HIS A 177 2.12 4.01 -13.93
N PRO A 178 2.80 2.91 -14.28
CA PRO A 178 4.26 2.81 -14.12
C PRO A 178 5.04 3.93 -14.82
N ASP A 179 4.61 4.39 -15.98
CA ASP A 179 5.28 5.48 -16.70
C ASP A 179 5.16 6.82 -15.95
N ASP A 180 4.01 7.09 -15.30
CA ASP A 180 3.84 8.28 -14.46
C ASP A 180 4.74 8.23 -13.23
N LEU A 181 4.86 7.04 -12.61
CA LEU A 181 5.80 6.84 -11.51
C LEU A 181 7.24 7.05 -11.98
N PHE A 182 7.60 6.52 -13.14
CA PHE A 182 8.95 6.68 -13.70
C PHE A 182 9.27 8.15 -13.97
N ALA A 183 8.36 8.88 -14.61
CA ALA A 183 8.50 10.32 -14.85
C ALA A 183 8.59 11.16 -13.57
N LEU A 184 8.02 10.67 -12.46
CA LEU A 184 8.16 11.32 -11.15
C LEU A 184 9.56 11.09 -10.53
N LEU A 185 10.23 10.00 -10.91
CA LEU A 185 11.52 9.59 -10.33
C LEU A 185 12.73 10.11 -11.11
N GLU A 186 12.54 10.58 -12.34
CA GLU A 186 13.57 11.25 -13.18
C GLU A 186 13.78 12.71 -12.75
#